data_efd5b27ff306927e7dd36d9690935f29
#
_entry.id   efd5b27ff306927e7dd36d9690935f29
#
_cell.length_a   1.000
_cell.length_b   1.000
_cell.length_c   1.000
_cell.angle_alpha   90.00
_cell.angle_beta   90.00
_cell.angle_gamma   90.00
#
_symmetry.space_group_name_H-M   'P 1'
#
loop_
_entity.id
_entity.type
_entity.pdbx_description
1 polymer ?
#
loop_
_entity_poly.entity_id
_entity_poly.type
_entity_poly.pdbx_seq_one_letter_code
_entity_poly.pdbx_strand_id
1 'polypeptide(L)'
;MASTDAAASVVHPRLPLPAAAVGLGLRRALLQDLRDAPAGDFDFLECAPENWINVGGPAGEALDELARRHPLSCHGLSLSLGGSAALDTQLLLQVGRFLERHRVPLYSEHLSYCSDEGQLYDLLPIPFTDEAVRHTAARIAHVQDILGRRIAVENVSYYLAPQPAMDELAFTNAVLAEADCDLLLDVNNVYVNACNHGYDADASIA
;
A
#
# COMPACT_ATOMS: atom_id res chain seq x y z
N MET A 1 26.45 -33.63 14.10
CA MET A 1 25.00 -33.55 14.31
C MET A 1 24.69 -32.08 14.61
N ALA A 2 24.34 -31.33 13.62
CA ALA A 2 23.96 -29.92 13.76
C ALA A 2 22.43 -29.86 13.78
N SER A 3 21.88 -29.40 14.91
CA SER A 3 20.45 -29.18 15.13
C SER A 3 20.05 -27.92 14.37
N THR A 4 19.28 -28.09 13.32
CA THR A 4 18.58 -26.98 12.64
C THR A 4 17.33 -26.66 13.44
N ASP A 5 17.43 -25.66 14.31
CA ASP A 5 16.29 -25.06 14.97
C ASP A 5 15.55 -24.20 13.93
N ALA A 6 14.52 -24.76 13.33
CA ALA A 6 13.58 -24.02 12.49
C ALA A 6 12.72 -23.17 13.43
N ALA A 7 13.02 -21.88 13.52
CA ALA A 7 12.18 -20.92 14.19
C ALA A 7 10.80 -20.94 13.52
N ALA A 8 9.82 -21.54 14.19
CA ALA A 8 8.43 -21.50 13.78
C ALA A 8 7.98 -20.04 13.71
N SER A 9 7.66 -19.57 12.53
CA SER A 9 7.06 -18.25 12.30
C SER A 9 5.72 -18.22 13.05
N VAL A 10 5.65 -17.43 14.11
CA VAL A 10 4.41 -17.16 14.82
C VAL A 10 3.53 -16.30 13.92
N VAL A 11 2.63 -16.95 13.21
CA VAL A 11 1.58 -16.24 12.46
C VAL A 11 0.63 -15.63 13.48
N HIS A 12 0.75 -14.33 13.70
CA HIS A 12 -0.23 -13.59 14.51
C HIS A 12 -1.54 -13.52 13.75
N PRO A 13 -2.70 -13.83 14.38
CA PRO A 13 -3.99 -13.71 13.72
C PRO A 13 -4.17 -12.23 13.32
N ARG A 14 -4.41 -11.99 12.04
CA ARG A 14 -4.87 -10.70 11.54
C ARG A 14 -6.17 -10.39 12.26
N LEU A 15 -6.26 -9.25 12.93
CA LEU A 15 -7.56 -8.70 13.31
C LEU A 15 -8.14 -8.12 12.01
N PRO A 16 -9.13 -8.78 11.37
CA PRO A 16 -9.71 -8.25 10.16
C PRO A 16 -10.40 -6.93 10.50
N LEU A 17 -10.19 -5.92 9.67
CA LEU A 17 -11.03 -4.74 9.73
C LEU A 17 -12.47 -5.20 9.44
N PRO A 18 -13.46 -4.72 10.21
CA PRO A 18 -14.86 -5.05 9.93
C PRO A 18 -15.23 -4.64 8.51
N ALA A 19 -16.10 -5.41 7.85
CA ALA A 19 -16.71 -4.94 6.62
C ALA A 19 -17.43 -3.61 6.90
N ALA A 20 -17.26 -2.61 6.07
CA ALA A 20 -17.76 -1.24 6.24
C ALA A 20 -17.09 -0.43 7.37
N ALA A 21 -15.89 -0.81 7.82
CA ALA A 21 -15.08 0.02 8.72
C ALA A 21 -14.73 1.36 8.06
N VAL A 22 -14.81 2.44 8.84
CA VAL A 22 -14.45 3.79 8.40
C VAL A 22 -13.17 4.22 9.07
N GLY A 23 -12.19 4.66 8.28
CA GLY A 23 -10.87 5.08 8.77
C GLY A 23 -10.57 6.55 8.54
N LEU A 24 -9.61 7.07 9.30
CA LEU A 24 -9.07 8.41 9.12
C LEU A 24 -7.56 8.37 8.89
N GLY A 25 -7.06 9.30 8.06
CA GLY A 25 -5.63 9.47 7.85
C GLY A 25 -4.91 9.97 9.11
N LEU A 26 -3.97 9.18 9.62
CA LEU A 26 -3.10 9.56 10.73
C LEU A 26 -2.04 10.56 10.26
N ARG A 27 -2.27 11.82 10.52
CA ARG A 27 -1.35 12.91 10.17
C ARG A 27 -0.80 13.56 11.42
N ARG A 28 0.50 13.96 11.40
CA ARG A 28 1.14 14.59 12.57
C ARG A 28 0.41 15.82 13.08
N ALA A 29 -0.20 16.61 12.17
CA ALA A 29 -0.97 17.79 12.54
C ALA A 29 -2.27 17.46 13.29
N LEU A 30 -2.78 16.23 13.16
CA LEU A 30 -4.04 15.79 13.77
C LEU A 30 -3.83 14.95 15.04
N LEU A 31 -2.59 14.73 15.48
CA LEU A 31 -2.31 13.80 16.58
C LEU A 31 -3.09 14.13 17.85
N GLN A 32 -3.19 15.41 18.21
CA GLN A 32 -3.92 15.80 19.41
C GLN A 32 -5.43 15.57 19.24
N ASP A 33 -5.99 15.99 18.13
CA ASP A 33 -7.42 15.81 17.83
C ASP A 33 -7.81 14.33 17.80
N LEU A 34 -6.97 13.47 17.19
CA LEU A 34 -7.19 12.02 17.15
C LEU A 34 -7.12 11.37 18.54
N ARG A 35 -6.24 11.86 19.42
CA ARG A 35 -6.14 11.38 20.81
C ARG A 35 -7.36 11.77 21.65
N ASP A 36 -7.91 12.95 21.39
CA ASP A 36 -9.06 13.52 22.10
C ASP A 36 -10.40 13.08 21.50
N ALA A 37 -10.39 12.44 20.32
CA ALA A 37 -11.58 11.96 19.64
C ALA A 37 -12.33 10.92 20.49
N PRO A 38 -13.68 11.01 20.56
CA PRO A 38 -14.51 10.02 21.23
C PRO A 38 -14.32 8.62 20.63
N ALA A 39 -14.46 7.60 21.49
CA ALA A 39 -14.42 6.22 21.02
C ALA A 39 -15.62 5.94 20.10
N GLY A 40 -15.33 5.43 18.89
CA GLY A 40 -16.35 5.08 17.90
C GLY A 40 -16.59 6.14 16.82
N ASP A 41 -15.88 7.27 16.83
CA ASP A 41 -15.94 8.25 15.73
C ASP A 41 -15.33 7.71 14.44
N PHE A 42 -14.41 6.77 14.56
CA PHE A 42 -13.79 6.02 13.45
C PHE A 42 -13.32 4.64 13.94
N ASP A 43 -13.17 3.70 13.01
CA ASP A 43 -12.83 2.30 13.33
C ASP A 43 -11.32 2.04 13.24
N PHE A 44 -10.59 2.72 12.36
CA PHE A 44 -9.15 2.54 12.17
C PHE A 44 -8.46 3.83 11.74
N LEU A 45 -7.13 3.81 11.78
CA LEU A 45 -6.28 4.90 11.27
C LEU A 45 -5.41 4.39 10.14
N GLU A 46 -5.15 5.25 9.16
CA GLU A 46 -4.23 4.95 8.07
C GLU A 46 -3.02 5.87 8.11
N CYS A 47 -1.83 5.29 7.93
CA CYS A 47 -0.59 6.05 7.83
C CYS A 47 0.35 5.51 6.76
N ALA A 48 1.22 6.39 6.23
CA ALA A 48 2.37 5.97 5.44
C ALA A 48 3.51 5.57 6.38
N PRO A 49 3.96 4.30 6.37
CA PRO A 49 4.98 3.84 7.31
C PRO A 49 6.29 4.61 7.18
N GLU A 50 6.67 5.09 5.99
CA GLU A 50 7.87 5.89 5.74
C GLU A 50 7.90 7.18 6.56
N ASN A 51 6.75 7.74 6.84
CA ASN A 51 6.64 8.96 7.66
C ASN A 51 6.82 8.71 9.17
N TRP A 52 6.81 7.44 9.59
CA TRP A 52 6.81 7.05 11.00
C TRP A 52 7.96 6.11 11.38
N ILE A 53 8.59 5.45 10.41
CA ILE A 53 9.79 4.65 10.64
C ILE A 53 10.87 5.54 11.29
N ASN A 54 11.45 5.05 12.39
CA ASN A 54 12.46 5.75 13.20
C ASN A 54 11.98 7.06 13.86
N VAL A 55 10.70 7.35 13.90
CA VAL A 55 10.15 8.49 14.64
C VAL A 55 10.03 8.12 16.13
N GLY A 56 10.73 8.87 16.98
CA GLY A 56 10.69 8.77 18.43
C GLY A 56 10.07 10.00 19.09
N GLY A 57 10.27 10.11 20.40
CA GLY A 57 9.79 11.23 21.21
C GLY A 57 8.25 11.36 21.21
N PRO A 58 7.71 12.56 21.48
CA PRO A 58 6.27 12.75 21.67
C PRO A 58 5.40 12.27 20.48
N ALA A 59 5.90 12.39 19.24
CA ALA A 59 5.17 11.94 18.07
C ALA A 59 5.14 10.41 17.97
N GLY A 60 6.25 9.72 18.25
CA GLY A 60 6.30 8.26 18.29
C GLY A 60 5.47 7.69 19.43
N GLU A 61 5.48 8.33 20.61
CA GLU A 61 4.65 7.95 21.75
C GLU A 61 3.16 8.09 21.43
N ALA A 62 2.76 9.17 20.74
CA ALA A 62 1.39 9.37 20.30
C ALA A 62 0.94 8.32 19.26
N LEU A 63 1.82 7.97 18.31
CA LEU A 63 1.56 6.86 17.40
C LEU A 63 1.34 5.54 18.16
N ASP A 64 2.24 5.20 19.07
CA ASP A 64 2.14 3.97 19.87
C ASP A 64 0.85 3.94 20.72
N GLU A 65 0.42 5.07 21.25
CA GLU A 65 -0.85 5.21 21.98
C GLU A 65 -2.05 4.97 21.08
N LEU A 66 -2.09 5.66 19.93
CA LEU A 66 -3.19 5.52 18.96
C LEU A 66 -3.26 4.11 18.38
N ALA A 67 -2.12 3.49 18.06
CA ALA A 67 -2.05 2.12 17.55
C ALA A 67 -2.52 1.05 18.57
N ARG A 68 -2.50 1.37 19.88
CA ARG A 68 -3.10 0.50 20.91
C ARG A 68 -4.62 0.64 20.99
N ARG A 69 -5.16 1.78 20.60
CA ARG A 69 -6.60 2.11 20.67
C ARG A 69 -7.34 1.74 19.39
N HIS A 70 -6.67 1.88 18.25
CA HIS A 70 -7.26 1.69 16.92
C HIS A 70 -6.35 0.78 16.07
N PRO A 71 -6.91 -0.13 15.26
CA PRO A 71 -6.15 -0.81 14.22
C PRO A 71 -5.50 0.21 13.29
N LEU A 72 -4.27 -0.09 12.80
CA LEU A 72 -3.62 0.71 11.77
C LEU A 72 -3.76 0.00 10.42
N SER A 73 -4.12 0.74 9.38
CA SER A 73 -3.83 0.43 7.98
C SER A 73 -2.58 1.19 7.56
N CYS A 74 -1.77 0.61 6.70
CA CYS A 74 -0.60 1.29 6.17
C CYS A 74 -0.65 1.35 4.65
N HIS A 75 -0.38 2.55 4.11
CA HIS A 75 -0.28 2.81 2.69
C HIS A 75 1.10 3.37 2.38
N GLY A 76 1.92 2.61 1.65
CA GLY A 76 3.30 2.95 1.32
C GLY A 76 3.39 3.96 0.17
N LEU A 77 4.51 4.70 0.14
CA LEU A 77 4.69 5.81 -0.79
C LEU A 77 5.87 5.61 -1.75
N SER A 78 6.72 4.60 -1.56
CA SER A 78 8.09 4.70 -2.08
C SER A 78 8.60 3.47 -2.85
N LEU A 79 7.85 2.38 -2.95
CA LEU A 79 8.38 1.15 -3.55
C LEU A 79 8.51 1.19 -5.07
N SER A 80 7.79 2.09 -5.77
CA SER A 80 7.87 2.19 -7.24
C SER A 80 7.70 0.83 -7.92
N LEU A 81 6.56 0.18 -7.69
CA LEU A 81 6.29 -1.20 -8.14
C LEU A 81 6.47 -1.40 -9.65
N GLY A 82 6.17 -0.35 -10.45
CA GLY A 82 6.40 -0.34 -11.89
C GLY A 82 7.81 0.08 -12.31
N GLY A 83 8.70 0.40 -11.37
CA GLY A 83 10.04 0.91 -11.66
C GLY A 83 10.99 -0.12 -12.23
N SER A 84 12.04 0.34 -12.95
CA SER A 84 13.10 -0.51 -13.51
C SER A 84 14.24 -0.77 -12.53
N ALA A 85 14.47 0.15 -11.57
CA ALA A 85 15.49 -0.01 -10.55
C ALA A 85 15.16 -1.15 -9.57
N ALA A 86 16.17 -1.70 -8.90
CA ALA A 86 15.96 -2.69 -7.86
C ALA A 86 15.09 -2.14 -6.73
N LEU A 87 14.24 -2.98 -6.15
CA LEU A 87 13.47 -2.61 -4.95
C LEU A 87 14.41 -2.30 -3.78
N ASP A 88 14.08 -1.26 -3.02
CA ASP A 88 14.81 -0.95 -1.79
C ASP A 88 14.49 -1.97 -0.69
N THR A 89 15.30 -3.02 -0.64
CA THR A 89 15.17 -4.09 0.35
C THR A 89 15.35 -3.58 1.78
N GLN A 90 16.15 -2.52 2.00
CA GLN A 90 16.35 -1.96 3.33
C GLN A 90 15.09 -1.24 3.81
N LEU A 91 14.43 -0.49 2.94
CA LEU A 91 13.13 0.11 3.22
C LEU A 91 12.09 -0.98 3.50
N LEU A 92 12.01 -2.02 2.68
CA LEU A 92 11.08 -3.13 2.87
C LEU A 92 11.26 -3.81 4.23
N LEU A 93 12.49 -4.06 4.66
CA LEU A 93 12.76 -4.63 5.98
C LEU A 93 12.37 -3.68 7.12
N GLN A 94 12.47 -2.37 6.93
CA GLN A 94 12.02 -1.37 7.91
C GLN A 94 10.49 -1.31 7.97
N VAL A 95 9.83 -1.32 6.81
CA VAL A 95 8.37 -1.41 6.69
C VAL A 95 7.89 -2.70 7.39
N GLY A 96 8.47 -3.86 7.09
CA GLY A 96 8.11 -5.12 7.73
C GLY A 96 8.15 -5.05 9.26
N ARG A 97 9.24 -4.51 9.83
CA ARG A 97 9.35 -4.30 11.28
C ARG A 97 8.29 -3.35 11.84
N PHE A 98 7.97 -2.30 11.09
CA PHE A 98 6.91 -1.36 11.48
C PHE A 98 5.54 -2.05 11.50
N LEU A 99 5.20 -2.80 10.44
CA LEU A 99 3.95 -3.52 10.34
C LEU A 99 3.78 -4.56 11.45
N GLU A 100 4.85 -5.27 11.79
CA GLU A 100 4.86 -6.24 12.90
C GLU A 100 4.69 -5.55 14.26
N ARG A 101 5.48 -4.50 14.54
CA ARG A 101 5.42 -3.75 15.79
C ARG A 101 4.01 -3.25 16.10
N HIS A 102 3.35 -2.67 15.11
CA HIS A 102 2.02 -2.09 15.26
C HIS A 102 0.88 -3.06 14.91
N ARG A 103 1.18 -4.32 14.60
CA ARG A 103 0.21 -5.37 14.24
C ARG A 103 -0.71 -4.95 13.10
N VAL A 104 -0.16 -4.27 12.10
CA VAL A 104 -0.90 -3.72 10.98
C VAL A 104 -1.54 -4.85 10.16
N PRO A 105 -2.87 -4.88 10.03
CA PRO A 105 -3.56 -5.93 9.29
C PRO A 105 -3.47 -5.78 7.78
N LEU A 106 -3.43 -4.53 7.28
CA LEU A 106 -3.46 -4.20 5.86
C LEU A 106 -2.28 -3.30 5.50
N TYR A 107 -1.55 -3.67 4.46
CA TYR A 107 -0.53 -2.85 3.82
C TYR A 107 -0.80 -2.75 2.33
N SER A 108 -0.73 -1.54 1.79
CA SER A 108 -0.92 -1.27 0.38
C SER A 108 0.19 -0.38 -0.18
N GLU A 109 0.34 -0.38 -1.50
CA GLU A 109 1.28 0.43 -2.27
C GLU A 109 0.63 0.92 -3.56
N HIS A 110 1.18 1.98 -4.14
CA HIS A 110 0.71 2.49 -5.43
C HIS A 110 1.11 1.56 -6.58
N LEU A 111 0.17 1.29 -7.47
CA LEU A 111 0.43 0.62 -8.76
C LEU A 111 1.01 1.64 -9.75
N SER A 112 2.24 2.05 -9.51
CA SER A 112 2.85 3.19 -10.20
C SER A 112 4.35 3.04 -10.35
N TYR A 113 4.92 3.97 -11.12
CA TYR A 113 6.34 4.26 -11.22
C TYR A 113 6.62 5.61 -10.56
N CYS A 114 7.44 5.67 -9.53
CA CYS A 114 7.74 6.91 -8.80
C CYS A 114 9.22 7.12 -8.49
N SER A 115 10.09 6.20 -8.90
CA SER A 115 11.54 6.33 -8.69
C SER A 115 12.33 5.47 -9.67
N ASP A 116 13.55 5.90 -9.96
CA ASP A 116 14.57 5.12 -10.65
C ASP A 116 15.92 5.36 -9.97
N GLU A 117 16.86 6.11 -10.56
CA GLU A 117 18.08 6.55 -9.86
C GLU A 117 17.84 7.65 -8.82
N GLY A 118 16.62 8.22 -8.80
CA GLY A 118 16.17 9.25 -7.87
C GLY A 118 14.65 9.19 -7.66
N GLN A 119 14.19 9.86 -6.61
CA GLN A 119 12.77 9.95 -6.28
C GLN A 119 12.07 10.98 -7.18
N LEU A 120 10.98 10.56 -7.81
CA LEU A 120 10.01 11.46 -8.43
C LEU A 120 9.00 11.90 -7.37
N TYR A 121 8.60 13.17 -7.40
CA TYR A 121 7.54 13.67 -6.51
C TYR A 121 6.14 13.48 -7.11
N ASP A 122 6.04 12.58 -8.09
CA ASP A 122 4.82 12.30 -8.81
C ASP A 122 4.67 10.80 -9.05
N LEU A 123 3.44 10.32 -9.19
CA LEU A 123 3.13 8.94 -9.53
C LEU A 123 2.92 8.86 -11.04
N LEU A 124 3.78 8.14 -11.73
CA LEU A 124 3.65 7.93 -13.16
C LEU A 124 2.97 6.59 -13.45
N PRO A 125 2.13 6.51 -14.49
CA PRO A 125 1.47 5.27 -14.86
C PRO A 125 2.50 4.26 -15.40
N ILE A 126 2.25 3.00 -15.11
CA ILE A 126 2.94 1.87 -15.72
C ILE A 126 2.38 1.71 -17.14
N PRO A 127 3.19 1.38 -18.15
CA PRO A 127 2.66 1.07 -19.48
C PRO A 127 1.70 -0.13 -19.44
N PHE A 128 0.50 0.00 -20.00
CA PHE A 128 -0.52 -1.07 -19.96
C PHE A 128 -0.21 -2.13 -21.04
N THR A 129 0.76 -2.98 -20.76
CA THR A 129 1.23 -4.05 -21.66
C THR A 129 1.42 -5.36 -20.91
N ASP A 130 1.38 -6.50 -21.60
CA ASP A 130 1.63 -7.82 -21.01
C ASP A 130 3.03 -7.93 -20.37
N GLU A 131 4.02 -7.24 -20.92
CA GLU A 131 5.37 -7.21 -20.36
C GLU A 131 5.39 -6.48 -19.02
N ALA A 132 4.71 -5.34 -18.94
CA ALA A 132 4.60 -4.57 -17.71
C ALA A 132 3.77 -5.30 -16.64
N VAL A 133 2.74 -6.06 -17.03
CA VAL A 133 2.00 -6.95 -16.12
C VAL A 133 2.97 -7.93 -15.46
N ARG A 134 3.73 -8.70 -16.24
CA ARG A 134 4.68 -9.70 -15.73
C ARG A 134 5.76 -9.05 -14.86
N HIS A 135 6.31 -7.92 -15.29
CA HIS A 135 7.33 -7.18 -14.54
C HIS A 135 6.79 -6.74 -13.17
N THR A 136 5.65 -6.08 -13.17
CA THR A 136 5.05 -5.53 -11.94
C THR A 136 4.60 -6.65 -11.01
N ALA A 137 3.97 -7.69 -11.54
CA ALA A 137 3.54 -8.84 -10.74
C ALA A 137 4.71 -9.56 -10.07
N ALA A 138 5.83 -9.74 -10.78
CA ALA A 138 7.03 -10.33 -10.19
C ALA A 138 7.61 -9.46 -9.06
N ARG A 139 7.54 -8.14 -9.17
CA ARG A 139 7.99 -7.22 -8.11
C ARG A 139 7.05 -7.23 -6.91
N ILE A 140 5.74 -7.28 -7.13
CA ILE A 140 4.74 -7.43 -6.06
C ILE A 140 4.96 -8.76 -5.32
N ALA A 141 5.12 -9.86 -6.04
CA ALA A 141 5.42 -11.17 -5.43
C ALA A 141 6.69 -11.12 -4.57
N HIS A 142 7.75 -10.47 -5.06
CA HIS A 142 8.99 -10.30 -4.30
C HIS A 142 8.78 -9.45 -3.01
N VAL A 143 7.96 -8.39 -3.07
CA VAL A 143 7.59 -7.62 -1.88
C VAL A 143 6.81 -8.49 -0.90
N GLN A 144 5.85 -9.27 -1.38
CA GLN A 144 5.05 -10.19 -0.56
C GLN A 144 5.92 -11.24 0.12
N ASP A 145 6.92 -11.79 -0.59
CA ASP A 145 7.89 -12.75 -0.05
C ASP A 145 8.72 -12.14 1.09
N ILE A 146 9.24 -10.91 0.90
CA ILE A 146 10.04 -10.21 1.94
C ILE A 146 9.18 -9.89 3.16
N LEU A 147 7.95 -9.42 2.95
CA LEU A 147 7.04 -9.03 4.04
C LEU A 147 6.31 -10.22 4.67
N GLY A 148 6.35 -11.41 4.05
CA GLY A 148 5.64 -12.61 4.50
C GLY A 148 4.12 -12.46 4.53
N ARG A 149 3.55 -11.60 3.65
CA ARG A 149 2.11 -11.31 3.58
C ARG A 149 1.66 -10.85 2.21
N ARG A 150 0.37 -11.01 1.92
CA ARG A 150 -0.28 -10.33 0.79
C ARG A 150 -0.28 -8.83 1.04
N ILE A 151 -0.13 -8.06 -0.04
CA ILE A 151 -0.32 -6.62 -0.05
C ILE A 151 -1.48 -6.25 -0.97
N ALA A 152 -2.02 -5.05 -0.80
CA ALA A 152 -2.92 -4.45 -1.78
C ALA A 152 -2.14 -3.48 -2.68
N VAL A 153 -2.63 -3.27 -3.90
CA VAL A 153 -2.13 -2.23 -4.80
C VAL A 153 -3.23 -1.25 -5.13
N GLU A 154 -2.89 0.05 -5.19
CA GLU A 154 -3.82 1.12 -5.48
C GLU A 154 -3.76 1.53 -6.95
N ASN A 155 -4.92 1.67 -7.59
CA ASN A 155 -5.04 2.30 -8.89
C ASN A 155 -4.75 3.80 -8.78
N VAL A 156 -3.83 4.31 -9.60
CA VAL A 156 -3.41 5.72 -9.58
C VAL A 156 -4.08 6.54 -10.69
N SER A 157 -4.23 7.85 -10.48
CA SER A 157 -4.62 8.75 -11.55
C SER A 157 -3.44 9.07 -12.46
N TYR A 158 -3.71 9.28 -13.76
CA TYR A 158 -2.69 9.58 -14.75
C TYR A 158 -3.21 10.50 -15.86
N TYR A 159 -2.31 11.22 -16.52
CA TYR A 159 -2.63 12.09 -17.64
C TYR A 159 -2.34 11.45 -18.99
N LEU A 160 -1.41 10.51 -19.05
CA LEU A 160 -0.96 9.88 -20.29
C LEU A 160 -0.62 8.41 -20.03
N ALA A 161 -1.18 7.50 -20.83
CA ALA A 161 -0.76 6.11 -20.89
C ALA A 161 0.11 5.89 -22.15
N PRO A 162 1.42 5.63 -22.03
CA PRO A 162 2.29 5.43 -23.18
C PRO A 162 1.93 4.12 -23.91
N GLN A 163 1.51 4.23 -25.18
CA GLN A 163 1.26 3.08 -26.09
C GLN A 163 0.54 1.90 -25.44
N PRO A 164 -0.68 2.06 -24.90
CA PRO A 164 -1.36 0.98 -24.21
C PRO A 164 -1.74 -0.14 -25.19
N ALA A 165 -1.43 -1.40 -24.81
CA ALA A 165 -1.88 -2.60 -25.52
C ALA A 165 -3.22 -3.12 -24.96
N MET A 166 -3.61 -2.65 -23.79
CA MET A 166 -4.87 -2.95 -23.11
C MET A 166 -5.34 -1.71 -22.33
N ASP A 167 -6.60 -1.70 -21.88
CA ASP A 167 -7.09 -0.63 -21.01
C ASP A 167 -6.62 -0.79 -19.55
N GLU A 168 -6.85 0.25 -18.74
CA GLU A 168 -6.45 0.29 -17.32
C GLU A 168 -7.07 -0.84 -16.51
N LEU A 169 -8.36 -1.14 -16.73
CA LEU A 169 -9.09 -2.16 -16.00
C LEU A 169 -8.52 -3.54 -16.29
N ALA A 170 -8.27 -3.84 -17.59
CA ALA A 170 -7.67 -5.09 -18.00
C ALA A 170 -6.24 -5.24 -17.43
N PHE A 171 -5.44 -4.17 -17.44
CA PHE A 171 -4.10 -4.16 -16.88
C PHE A 171 -4.12 -4.42 -15.36
N THR A 172 -4.96 -3.69 -14.63
CA THR A 172 -5.07 -3.85 -13.17
C THR A 172 -5.51 -5.26 -12.81
N ASN A 173 -6.55 -5.78 -13.45
CA ASN A 173 -7.02 -7.15 -13.21
C ASN A 173 -5.96 -8.21 -13.55
N ALA A 174 -5.18 -8.02 -14.61
CA ALA A 174 -4.11 -8.94 -14.98
C ALA A 174 -2.98 -8.93 -13.93
N VAL A 175 -2.58 -7.75 -13.41
CA VAL A 175 -1.59 -7.63 -12.34
C VAL A 175 -2.09 -8.30 -11.06
N LEU A 176 -3.33 -8.04 -10.64
CA LEU A 176 -3.93 -8.66 -9.44
C LEU A 176 -3.93 -10.18 -9.53
N ALA A 177 -4.34 -10.71 -10.68
CA ALA A 177 -4.41 -12.16 -10.91
C ALA A 177 -3.02 -12.81 -10.93
N GLU A 178 -2.02 -12.19 -11.60
CA GLU A 178 -0.68 -12.76 -11.74
C GLU A 178 0.15 -12.64 -10.45
N ALA A 179 0.00 -11.53 -9.72
CA ALA A 179 0.71 -11.31 -8.46
C ALA A 179 0.04 -11.98 -7.24
N ASP A 180 -1.18 -12.44 -7.36
CA ASP A 180 -2.01 -12.90 -6.24
C ASP A 180 -2.04 -11.87 -5.10
N CYS A 181 -2.36 -10.62 -5.42
CA CYS A 181 -2.45 -9.51 -4.47
C CYS A 181 -3.87 -8.95 -4.39
N ASP A 182 -4.10 -8.06 -3.42
CA ASP A 182 -5.40 -7.42 -3.20
C ASP A 182 -5.44 -6.05 -3.90
N LEU A 183 -6.64 -5.48 -4.05
CA LEU A 183 -6.85 -4.13 -4.58
C LEU A 183 -7.21 -3.16 -3.45
N LEU A 184 -6.53 -2.02 -3.39
CA LEU A 184 -7.01 -0.80 -2.75
C LEU A 184 -7.65 0.06 -3.84
N LEU A 185 -8.98 0.03 -3.93
CA LEU A 185 -9.70 0.79 -4.94
C LEU A 185 -9.81 2.25 -4.52
N ASP A 186 -9.08 3.15 -5.19
CA ASP A 186 -9.30 4.60 -5.09
C ASP A 186 -10.34 5.03 -6.12
N VAL A 187 -11.56 5.27 -5.62
CA VAL A 187 -12.71 5.68 -6.43
C VAL A 187 -12.51 7.08 -7.03
N ASN A 188 -11.79 7.97 -6.32
CA ASN A 188 -11.50 9.29 -6.83
C ASN A 188 -10.53 9.22 -8.02
N ASN A 189 -9.53 8.33 -7.98
CA ASN A 189 -8.61 8.12 -9.09
C ASN A 189 -9.35 7.55 -10.33
N VAL A 190 -10.29 6.63 -10.14
CA VAL A 190 -11.17 6.18 -11.23
C VAL A 190 -11.95 7.33 -11.83
N TYR A 191 -12.56 8.19 -11.00
CA TYR A 191 -13.29 9.36 -11.48
C TYR A 191 -12.40 10.34 -12.23
N VAL A 192 -11.20 10.65 -11.72
CA VAL A 192 -10.23 11.54 -12.38
C VAL A 192 -9.80 10.96 -13.73
N ASN A 193 -9.49 9.67 -13.79
CA ASN A 193 -9.11 9.00 -15.02
C ASN A 193 -10.26 8.97 -16.03
N ALA A 194 -11.50 8.73 -15.59
CA ALA A 194 -12.69 8.80 -16.44
C ALA A 194 -12.86 10.19 -17.08
N CYS A 195 -12.65 11.26 -16.31
CA CYS A 195 -12.68 12.64 -16.82
C CYS A 195 -11.54 12.90 -17.81
N ASN A 196 -10.32 12.42 -17.53
CA ASN A 196 -9.15 12.66 -18.36
C ASN A 196 -9.17 11.86 -19.67
N HIS A 197 -9.71 10.65 -19.68
CA HIS A 197 -9.63 9.70 -20.78
C HIS A 197 -10.97 9.38 -21.43
N GLY A 198 -12.09 9.89 -20.89
CA GLY A 198 -13.40 9.84 -21.53
C GLY A 198 -14.08 8.46 -21.46
N TYR A 199 -13.85 7.69 -20.40
CA TYR A 199 -14.57 6.43 -20.16
C TYR A 199 -15.63 6.57 -19.05
N ASP A 200 -16.46 5.55 -18.87
CA ASP A 200 -17.51 5.49 -17.85
C ASP A 200 -16.94 4.97 -16.53
N ALA A 201 -16.89 5.85 -15.52
CA ALA A 201 -16.37 5.51 -14.20
C ALA A 201 -17.21 4.43 -13.50
N ASP A 202 -18.54 4.48 -13.61
CA ASP A 202 -19.44 3.51 -12.97
C ASP A 202 -19.25 2.10 -13.56
N ALA A 203 -19.06 2.02 -14.87
CA ALA A 203 -18.77 0.77 -15.56
C ALA A 203 -17.40 0.17 -15.18
N SER A 204 -16.46 1.00 -14.76
CA SER A 204 -15.11 0.56 -14.34
C SER A 204 -15.08 0.02 -12.91
N ILE A 205 -16.10 0.33 -12.08
CA ILE A 205 -16.20 -0.11 -10.68
C ILE A 205 -17.13 -1.33 -10.55
N ALA A 206 -18.04 -1.53 -11.51
CA ALA A 206 -19.05 -2.60 -11.50
C ALA A 206 -18.47 -3.99 -11.79
#